data_2e5046ed6135224c1ffc98917eb6dab6
#
_entry.id   2e5046ed6135224c1ffc98917eb6dab6
#
_cell.length_a   1.000
_cell.length_b   1.000
_cell.length_c   1.000
_cell.angle_alpha   90.00
_cell.angle_beta   90.00
_cell.angle_gamma   90.00
#
_symmetry.space_group_name_H-M   'P 1'
#
loop_
_entity.id
_entity.type
_entity.pdbx_description
1 polymer ?
#
loop_
_entity_poly.entity_id
_entity_poly.type
_entity_poly.pdbx_seq_one_letter_code
_entity_poly.pdbx_strand_id
1 'polypeptide(L)'
;MRPSPEVVATIPPPMNDSEHTLSTVQVEREASGAHPSGRYLEEFEVGAVYKHCPAKTVTEADDHLFCLITMNHHPLHINDVYASESQQGRNVVVGPLVYSLALGMSVADVSGKAIANLATEELSHLNPVFHGDTLFVESEVLEKKESRSKPDR
;
A
#
# COMPACT_ATOMS: atom_id res chain seq x y z
N MET A 1 -1.38 7.26 -24.09
CA MET A 1 -0.74 6.94 -22.81
C MET A 1 -1.80 6.20 -22.01
N ARG A 2 -1.61 4.97 -21.61
CA ARG A 2 -2.64 4.14 -20.98
C ARG A 2 -2.12 3.62 -19.65
N PRO A 3 -3.00 3.43 -18.66
CA PRO A 3 -2.61 3.25 -17.26
C PRO A 3 -1.83 1.97 -16.99
N SER A 4 -0.95 2.08 -16.01
CA SER A 4 -0.25 1.00 -15.34
C SER A 4 -1.16 0.29 -14.33
N PRO A 5 -0.79 -0.84 -13.74
CA PRO A 5 -1.59 -1.47 -12.69
C PRO A 5 -1.84 -0.48 -11.55
N GLU A 6 -3.11 -0.33 -11.18
CA GLU A 6 -3.52 0.52 -10.06
C GLU A 6 -3.26 -0.23 -8.75
N VAL A 7 -2.62 0.43 -7.81
CA VAL A 7 -2.45 -0.08 -6.44
C VAL A 7 -3.47 0.63 -5.56
N VAL A 8 -4.48 -0.09 -5.10
CA VAL A 8 -5.49 0.42 -4.18
C VAL A 8 -5.15 -0.01 -2.76
N ALA A 9 -4.90 0.97 -1.88
CA ALA A 9 -4.80 0.73 -0.45
C ALA A 9 -6.15 1.02 0.20
N THR A 10 -6.78 0.02 0.80
CA THR A 10 -8.05 0.18 1.50
C THR A 10 -7.86 0.10 3.01
N ILE A 11 -8.52 1.01 3.73
CA ILE A 11 -8.65 0.95 5.18
C ILE A 11 -10.07 0.46 5.46
N PRO A 12 -10.26 -0.68 6.15
CA PRO A 12 -11.59 -1.12 6.55
C PRO A 12 -12.22 -0.08 7.49
N PRO A 13 -13.56 0.05 7.52
CA PRO A 13 -14.25 0.93 8.46
C PRO A 13 -13.92 0.49 9.90
N PRO A 14 -13.96 1.41 10.89
CA PRO A 14 -13.70 1.08 12.28
C PRO A 14 -14.68 -0.01 12.74
N MET A 15 -14.14 -1.06 13.34
CA MET A 15 -14.93 -2.17 13.87
C MET A 15 -15.78 -1.67 15.03
N ASN A 16 -17.07 -1.95 14.99
CA ASN A 16 -18.00 -1.63 16.07
C ASN A 16 -17.73 -2.57 17.26
N ASP A 17 -17.52 -2.02 18.46
CA ASP A 17 -17.11 -2.74 19.68
C ASP A 17 -18.08 -3.82 20.19
N SER A 18 -19.13 -4.16 19.47
CA SER A 18 -20.18 -5.06 19.92
C SER A 18 -20.13 -6.50 19.38
N GLU A 19 -19.16 -6.87 18.57
CA GLU A 19 -19.02 -8.24 18.06
C GLU A 19 -17.61 -8.83 18.30
N HIS A 20 -17.28 -9.05 19.57
CA HIS A 20 -16.19 -9.96 19.95
C HIS A 20 -16.64 -11.42 19.80
N THR A 21 -16.91 -11.85 18.59
CA THR A 21 -16.87 -13.26 18.25
C THR A 21 -15.61 -13.46 17.43
N LEU A 22 -14.60 -14.07 18.06
CA LEU A 22 -13.42 -14.59 17.36
C LEU A 22 -13.88 -15.64 16.35
N SER A 23 -14.36 -15.21 15.19
CA SER A 23 -14.42 -16.09 14.04
C SER A 23 -12.96 -16.28 13.61
N THR A 24 -12.47 -17.51 13.76
CA THR A 24 -11.23 -17.96 13.18
C THR A 24 -11.29 -17.65 11.70
N VAL A 25 -10.67 -16.54 11.29
CA VAL A 25 -10.41 -16.26 9.89
C VAL A 25 -9.45 -17.35 9.46
N GLN A 26 -9.98 -18.39 8.84
CA GLN A 26 -9.17 -19.30 8.06
C GLN A 26 -8.60 -18.47 6.93
N VAL A 27 -7.35 -18.06 7.10
CA VAL A 27 -6.52 -17.60 5.98
C VAL A 27 -6.32 -18.84 5.13
N GLU A 28 -7.20 -19.04 4.17
CA GLU A 28 -6.92 -19.96 3.08
C GLU A 28 -5.68 -19.39 2.39
N ARG A 29 -4.53 -19.90 2.81
CA ARG A 29 -3.32 -19.88 2.02
C ARG A 29 -3.62 -20.76 0.82
N GLU A 30 -4.24 -20.20 -0.20
CA GLU A 30 -4.02 -20.74 -1.53
C GLU A 30 -2.50 -20.70 -1.69
N ALA A 31 -1.94 -21.90 -1.81
CA ALA A 31 -0.53 -22.08 -2.10
C ALA A 31 -0.27 -21.56 -3.50
N SER A 32 -0.20 -20.26 -3.65
CA SER A 32 0.55 -19.63 -4.70
C SER A 32 1.95 -20.20 -4.55
N GLY A 33 2.35 -21.06 -5.49
CA GLY A 33 3.68 -21.65 -5.50
C GLY A 33 4.68 -20.53 -5.27
N ALA A 34 5.47 -20.64 -4.20
CA ALA A 34 6.34 -19.59 -3.72
C ALA A 34 7.30 -19.15 -4.82
N HIS A 35 6.92 -18.12 -5.57
CA HIS A 35 7.88 -17.34 -6.33
C HIS A 35 8.58 -16.41 -5.34
N PRO A 36 9.86 -16.60 -5.08
CA PRO A 36 10.53 -15.88 -4.00
C PRO A 36 10.62 -14.37 -4.16
N SER A 37 10.06 -13.74 -5.17
CA SER A 37 9.91 -12.27 -5.28
C SER A 37 9.30 -11.86 -6.62
N GLY A 38 8.00 -11.62 -6.64
CA GLY A 38 7.29 -11.04 -7.79
C GLY A 38 7.06 -12.00 -8.96
N ARG A 39 6.50 -11.45 -10.02
CA ARG A 39 6.08 -12.18 -11.22
C ARG A 39 6.77 -11.64 -12.47
N TYR A 40 6.94 -12.52 -13.47
CA TYR A 40 7.29 -12.09 -14.83
C TYR A 40 6.02 -11.63 -15.57
N LEU A 41 6.21 -10.92 -16.69
CA LEU A 41 5.11 -10.36 -17.48
C LEU A 41 4.09 -11.42 -17.89
N GLU A 42 4.55 -12.61 -18.25
CA GLU A 42 3.74 -13.73 -18.72
C GLU A 42 2.78 -14.25 -17.67
N GLU A 43 3.15 -14.15 -16.39
CA GLU A 43 2.42 -14.67 -15.24
C GLU A 43 1.26 -13.76 -14.79
N PHE A 44 1.14 -12.56 -15.38
CA PHE A 44 0.03 -11.66 -15.10
C PHE A 44 -1.14 -11.90 -16.04
N GLU A 45 -2.36 -11.81 -15.49
CA GLU A 45 -3.61 -11.81 -16.24
C GLU A 45 -4.32 -10.47 -16.03
N VAL A 46 -4.83 -9.86 -17.11
CA VAL A 46 -5.57 -8.59 -17.01
C VAL A 46 -6.87 -8.82 -16.22
N GLY A 47 -7.15 -7.97 -15.25
CA GLY A 47 -8.26 -8.09 -14.30
C GLY A 47 -7.96 -8.95 -13.07
N ALA A 48 -6.78 -9.57 -12.98
CA ALA A 48 -6.38 -10.30 -11.78
C ALA A 48 -6.12 -9.35 -10.62
N VAL A 49 -6.60 -9.71 -9.42
CA VAL A 49 -6.40 -8.95 -8.17
C VAL A 49 -5.52 -9.75 -7.23
N TYR A 50 -4.43 -9.12 -6.77
CA TYR A 50 -3.49 -9.68 -5.81
C TYR A 50 -3.64 -8.99 -4.46
N LYS A 51 -4.01 -9.75 -3.43
CA LYS A 51 -4.08 -9.27 -2.03
C LYS A 51 -2.74 -9.50 -1.35
N HIS A 52 -2.12 -8.42 -0.88
CA HIS A 52 -0.77 -8.46 -0.33
C HIS A 52 -0.75 -8.81 1.15
N CYS A 53 0.21 -9.61 1.54
CA CYS A 53 0.39 -10.08 2.90
C CYS A 53 1.89 -10.05 3.29
N PRO A 54 2.22 -9.65 4.54
CA PRO A 54 1.34 -9.29 5.64
C PRO A 54 0.75 -7.88 5.53
N ALA A 55 -0.36 -7.61 6.23
CA ALA A 55 -0.85 -6.26 6.46
C ALA A 55 0.13 -5.47 7.36
N LYS A 56 0.13 -4.13 7.26
CA LYS A 56 1.03 -3.26 8.05
C LYS A 56 0.22 -2.29 8.91
N THR A 57 0.38 -2.39 10.24
CA THR A 57 -0.06 -1.34 11.15
C THR A 57 0.96 -0.21 11.16
N VAL A 58 0.50 1.00 10.83
CA VAL A 58 1.37 2.19 10.80
C VAL A 58 1.57 2.69 12.23
N THR A 59 2.82 2.76 12.67
CA THR A 59 3.17 3.29 13.98
C THR A 59 3.61 4.74 13.89
N GLU A 60 3.56 5.46 15.02
CA GLU A 60 4.14 6.79 15.14
C GLU A 60 5.62 6.82 14.75
N ALA A 61 6.37 5.78 15.14
CA ALA A 61 7.78 5.67 14.79
C ALA A 61 8.02 5.56 13.27
N ASP A 62 7.16 4.83 12.53
CA ASP A 62 7.23 4.75 11.06
C ASP A 62 7.08 6.14 10.44
N ASP A 63 6.07 6.90 10.89
CA ASP A 63 5.73 8.21 10.35
C ASP A 63 6.79 9.27 10.69
N HIS A 64 7.21 9.35 11.95
CA HIS A 64 8.23 10.29 12.38
C HIS A 64 9.58 10.02 11.71
N LEU A 65 9.99 8.75 11.59
CA LEU A 65 11.22 8.39 10.88
C LEU A 65 11.13 8.80 9.39
N PHE A 66 10.01 8.53 8.74
CA PHE A 66 9.80 8.91 7.35
C PHE A 66 9.83 10.43 7.17
N CYS A 67 9.17 11.18 8.05
CA CYS A 67 9.22 12.65 8.06
C CYS A 67 10.64 13.18 8.21
N LEU A 68 11.45 12.60 9.11
CA LEU A 68 12.83 13.00 9.33
C LEU A 68 13.72 12.77 8.10
N ILE A 69 13.64 11.58 7.48
CA ILE A 69 14.49 11.25 6.32
C ILE A 69 14.08 11.97 5.05
N THR A 70 12.80 12.35 4.93
CA THR A 70 12.28 13.09 3.78
C THR A 70 12.28 14.60 3.97
N MET A 71 12.68 15.08 5.16
CA MET A 71 12.64 16.49 5.54
C MET A 71 11.23 17.09 5.54
N ASN A 72 10.19 16.29 5.64
CA ASN A 72 8.81 16.75 5.77
C ASN A 72 8.50 17.07 7.24
N HIS A 73 8.87 18.25 7.67
CA HIS A 73 8.69 18.70 9.05
C HIS A 73 7.34 19.42 9.27
N HIS A 74 6.31 19.10 8.50
CA HIS A 74 5.01 19.72 8.71
C HIS A 74 4.43 19.26 10.06
N PRO A 75 4.03 20.21 10.94
CA PRO A 75 3.65 19.89 12.32
C PRO A 75 2.41 18.99 12.42
N LEU A 76 1.57 18.92 11.40
CA LEU A 76 0.42 18.01 11.38
C LEU A 76 0.83 16.53 11.55
N HIS A 77 2.06 16.17 11.16
CA HIS A 77 2.56 14.79 11.21
C HIS A 77 3.33 14.46 12.50
N ILE A 78 3.96 15.49 13.12
CA ILE A 78 4.98 15.28 14.16
C ILE A 78 4.77 16.11 15.43
N ASN A 79 3.67 16.86 15.56
CA ASN A 79 3.39 17.71 16.72
C ASN A 79 1.94 17.53 17.18
N ASP A 80 1.77 16.81 18.29
CA ASP A 80 0.45 16.48 18.86
C ASP A 80 -0.38 17.71 19.21
N VAL A 81 0.26 18.74 19.75
CA VAL A 81 -0.45 19.98 20.13
C VAL A 81 -1.04 20.65 18.89
N TYR A 82 -0.21 20.83 17.87
CA TYR A 82 -0.68 21.40 16.59
C TYR A 82 -1.76 20.54 15.94
N ALA A 83 -1.55 19.24 15.91
CA ALA A 83 -2.49 18.30 15.27
C ALA A 83 -3.82 18.23 16.02
N SER A 84 -3.83 18.35 17.34
CA SER A 84 -5.06 18.38 18.16
C SER A 84 -5.96 19.58 17.85
N GLU A 85 -5.38 20.69 17.41
CA GLU A 85 -6.10 21.90 17.01
C GLU A 85 -6.49 21.89 15.51
N SER A 86 -6.02 20.90 14.76
CA SER A 86 -6.36 20.74 13.35
C SER A 86 -7.75 20.15 13.12
N GLN A 87 -8.23 20.20 11.88
CA GLN A 87 -9.50 19.55 11.47
C GLN A 87 -9.52 18.05 11.83
N GLN A 88 -8.37 17.39 11.85
CA GLN A 88 -8.26 15.95 12.10
C GLN A 88 -8.22 15.60 13.60
N GLY A 89 -7.92 16.57 14.47
CA GLY A 89 -7.87 16.40 15.93
C GLY A 89 -6.71 15.55 16.45
N ARG A 90 -5.84 15.05 15.58
CA ARG A 90 -4.66 14.22 15.89
C ARG A 90 -3.70 14.16 14.71
N ASN A 91 -2.50 13.63 14.93
CA ASN A 91 -1.51 13.49 13.87
C ASN A 91 -2.03 12.59 12.75
N VAL A 92 -1.80 13.04 11.51
CA VAL A 92 -2.11 12.30 10.29
C VAL A 92 -0.82 11.73 9.73
N VAL A 93 -0.83 10.46 9.36
CA VAL A 93 0.30 9.82 8.68
C VAL A 93 0.57 10.54 7.35
N VAL A 94 1.84 10.82 7.07
CA VAL A 94 2.21 11.51 5.83
C VAL A 94 1.86 10.65 4.60
N GLY A 95 1.13 11.23 3.66
CA GLY A 95 0.58 10.49 2.50
C GLY A 95 1.63 9.72 1.69
N PRO A 96 2.81 10.29 1.37
CA PRO A 96 3.90 9.55 0.72
C PRO A 96 4.36 8.29 1.46
N LEU A 97 4.29 8.23 2.80
CA LEU A 97 4.58 7.00 3.55
C LEU A 97 3.52 5.93 3.26
N VAL A 98 2.23 6.30 3.26
CA VAL A 98 1.14 5.36 2.95
C VAL A 98 1.34 4.74 1.57
N TYR A 99 1.62 5.57 0.57
CA TYR A 99 1.96 5.12 -0.78
C TYR A 99 3.18 4.20 -0.80
N SER A 100 4.26 4.57 -0.11
CA SER A 100 5.50 3.80 -0.06
C SER A 100 5.29 2.43 0.61
N LEU A 101 4.47 2.36 1.65
CA LEU A 101 4.10 1.10 2.30
C LEU A 101 3.28 0.21 1.38
N ALA A 102 2.28 0.77 0.69
CA ALA A 102 1.48 0.03 -0.28
C ALA A 102 2.34 -0.55 -1.41
N LEU A 103 3.23 0.26 -1.97
CA LEU A 103 4.18 -0.17 -2.99
C LEU A 103 5.12 -1.27 -2.45
N GLY A 104 5.66 -1.09 -1.24
CA GLY A 104 6.54 -2.07 -0.60
C GLY A 104 5.86 -3.41 -0.35
N MET A 105 4.61 -3.40 0.09
CA MET A 105 3.82 -4.61 0.34
C MET A 105 3.52 -5.39 -0.96
N SER A 106 3.39 -4.69 -2.09
CA SER A 106 3.13 -5.31 -3.39
C SER A 106 4.36 -6.01 -4.01
N VAL A 107 5.57 -5.73 -3.52
CA VAL A 107 6.82 -6.20 -4.13
C VAL A 107 6.86 -7.72 -4.27
N ALA A 108 6.51 -8.44 -3.21
CA ALA A 108 6.59 -9.91 -3.20
C ALA A 108 5.68 -10.57 -4.24
N ASP A 109 4.52 -9.98 -4.52
CA ASP A 109 3.52 -10.54 -5.43
C ASP A 109 3.58 -9.97 -6.83
N VAL A 110 3.99 -8.71 -6.98
CA VAL A 110 3.88 -7.97 -8.25
C VAL A 110 5.26 -7.60 -8.78
N SER A 111 5.99 -6.72 -8.10
CA SER A 111 7.11 -6.01 -8.69
C SER A 111 8.49 -6.57 -8.39
N GLY A 112 8.60 -7.66 -7.62
CA GLY A 112 9.91 -8.20 -7.19
C GLY A 112 10.85 -8.63 -8.32
N LYS A 113 10.32 -8.90 -9.52
CA LYS A 113 11.12 -9.19 -10.73
C LYS A 113 11.19 -8.01 -11.70
N ALA A 114 10.54 -6.89 -11.38
CA ALA A 114 10.59 -5.69 -12.20
C ALA A 114 11.98 -5.04 -12.14
N ILE A 115 12.45 -4.56 -13.28
CA ILE A 115 13.76 -3.87 -13.38
C ILE A 115 13.62 -2.41 -12.87
N ALA A 116 12.48 -1.78 -13.11
CA ALA A 116 12.22 -0.42 -12.70
C ALA A 116 10.71 -0.14 -12.63
N ASN A 117 10.31 0.73 -11.70
CA ASN A 117 9.03 1.42 -11.74
C ASN A 117 9.20 2.64 -12.66
N LEU A 118 8.44 2.69 -13.75
CA LEU A 118 8.61 3.72 -14.77
C LEU A 118 7.80 4.97 -14.49
N ALA A 119 6.61 4.84 -13.91
CA ALA A 119 5.72 5.95 -13.62
C ALA A 119 4.68 5.58 -12.56
N THR A 120 4.20 6.59 -11.85
CA THR A 120 2.94 6.59 -11.09
C THR A 120 2.06 7.65 -11.75
N GLU A 121 0.93 7.26 -12.33
CA GLU A 121 0.12 8.18 -13.13
C GLU A 121 -0.85 8.97 -12.27
N GLU A 122 -1.46 8.31 -11.27
CA GLU A 122 -2.39 8.94 -10.34
C GLU A 122 -2.13 8.43 -8.91
N LEU A 123 -2.18 9.36 -7.95
CA LEU A 123 -2.14 9.07 -6.53
C LEU A 123 -3.19 9.90 -5.82
N SER A 124 -4.21 9.26 -5.28
CA SER A 124 -5.28 9.91 -4.55
C SER A 124 -5.33 9.45 -3.10
N HIS A 125 -5.35 10.41 -2.16
CA HIS A 125 -5.56 10.15 -0.75
C HIS A 125 -7.04 10.37 -0.42
N LEU A 126 -7.82 9.30 -0.37
CA LEU A 126 -9.27 9.37 -0.18
C LEU A 126 -9.66 9.66 1.27
N ASN A 127 -8.89 9.15 2.23
CA ASN A 127 -9.11 9.33 3.65
C ASN A 127 -7.77 9.54 4.38
N PRO A 128 -7.77 10.27 5.52
CA PRO A 128 -6.59 10.35 6.37
C PRO A 128 -6.28 8.99 6.99
N VAL A 129 -5.01 8.67 7.11
CA VAL A 129 -4.47 7.52 7.86
C VAL A 129 -3.89 8.03 9.16
N PHE A 130 -4.11 7.30 10.25
CA PHE A 130 -3.64 7.66 11.58
C PHE A 130 -2.69 6.62 12.14
N HIS A 131 -1.88 7.00 13.12
CA HIS A 131 -1.07 6.05 13.89
C HIS A 131 -1.97 5.00 14.54
N GLY A 132 -1.64 3.72 14.37
CA GLY A 132 -2.43 2.58 14.82
C GLY A 132 -3.35 1.98 13.75
N ASP A 133 -3.59 2.67 12.63
CA ASP A 133 -4.35 2.10 11.52
C ASP A 133 -3.56 0.99 10.83
N THR A 134 -4.27 -0.04 10.38
CA THR A 134 -3.67 -1.16 9.65
C THR A 134 -4.02 -1.07 8.17
N LEU A 135 -3.00 -1.03 7.33
CA LEU A 135 -3.13 -1.01 5.89
C LEU A 135 -3.24 -2.44 5.34
N PHE A 136 -4.28 -2.67 4.56
CA PHE A 136 -4.43 -3.82 3.70
C PHE A 136 -4.28 -3.33 2.27
N VAL A 137 -3.50 -4.03 1.47
CA VAL A 137 -3.15 -3.57 0.12
C VAL A 137 -3.50 -4.65 -0.89
N GLU A 138 -4.07 -4.24 -2.00
CA GLU A 138 -4.31 -5.09 -3.15
C GLU A 138 -3.88 -4.37 -4.44
N SER A 139 -3.53 -5.14 -5.45
CA SER A 139 -3.18 -4.64 -6.79
C SER A 139 -4.04 -5.32 -7.84
N GLU A 140 -4.57 -4.54 -8.77
CA GLU A 140 -5.27 -5.05 -9.94
C GLU A 140 -4.42 -4.83 -11.19
N VAL A 141 -4.39 -5.84 -12.08
CA VAL A 141 -3.71 -5.73 -13.38
C VAL A 141 -4.66 -5.09 -14.38
N LEU A 142 -4.49 -3.81 -14.65
CA LEU A 142 -5.35 -3.07 -15.58
C LEU A 142 -4.98 -3.33 -17.05
N GLU A 143 -3.69 -3.45 -17.34
CA GLU A 143 -3.19 -3.63 -18.70
C GLU A 143 -1.84 -4.38 -18.70
N LYS A 144 -1.59 -5.10 -19.78
CA LYS A 144 -0.36 -5.85 -20.02
C LYS A 144 0.16 -5.53 -21.43
N LYS A 145 1.40 -5.08 -21.52
CA LYS A 145 2.04 -4.74 -22.80
C LYS A 145 3.50 -5.20 -22.84
N GLU A 146 3.87 -5.81 -23.93
CA GLU A 146 5.27 -6.07 -24.23
C GLU A 146 6.01 -4.80 -24.65
N SER A 147 7.25 -4.68 -24.24
CA SER A 147 8.11 -3.56 -24.65
C SER A 147 8.47 -3.69 -26.11
N ARG A 148 8.14 -2.67 -26.92
CA ARG A 148 8.52 -2.63 -28.35
C ARG A 148 10.02 -2.43 -28.56
N SER A 149 10.70 -1.77 -27.62
CA SER A 149 12.12 -1.45 -27.73
C SER A 149 13.02 -2.47 -27.05
N LYS A 150 12.48 -3.30 -26.16
CA LYS A 150 13.19 -4.31 -25.39
C LYS A 150 12.26 -5.52 -25.17
N PRO A 151 12.01 -6.33 -26.20
CA PRO A 151 11.03 -7.42 -26.12
C PRO A 151 11.44 -8.52 -25.13
N ASP A 152 12.70 -8.59 -24.75
CA ASP A 152 13.26 -9.60 -23.83
C ASP A 152 13.27 -9.13 -22.35
N ARG A 153 12.57 -8.02 -22.03
CA ARG A 153 12.57 -7.43 -20.69
C ARG A 153 11.18 -6.94 -20.27
#